data_38fcb6160b44e61fb7e6003a2231eb3e
#
_entry.id   38fcb6160b44e61fb7e6003a2231eb3e
#
_cell.length_a   1.000
_cell.length_b   1.000
_cell.length_c   1.000
_cell.angle_alpha   90.00
_cell.angle_beta   90.00
_cell.angle_gamma   90.00
#
_symmetry.space_group_name_H-M   'P 1'
#
loop_
_entity.id
_entity.type
_entity.pdbx_description
1 polymer ?
#
loop_
_entity_poly.entity_id
_entity_poly.type
_entity_poly.pdbx_seq_one_letter_code
_entity_poly.pdbx_strand_id
1 'polypeptide(L)'
;MQDKKTFYITTPIYYPSADLHIGHTYCTVMADAMARFKRATGYDVRFLTGTDEHGQKIQTVAAKNGVTPQQYVDDVVGRIEKLWDTMEISYDDFIRTTQDRHVKRVQDIFRRMYEKGDIYKSEYEG
;
A
#
# COMPACT_ATOMS: atom_id res chain seq x y z
N MET A 1 -3.37 -6.34 33.92
CA MET A 1 -2.42 -6.20 32.83
C MET A 1 -2.42 -4.71 32.45
N GLN A 2 -1.27 -4.04 32.45
CA GLN A 2 -1.21 -2.66 31.96
C GLN A 2 -1.49 -2.70 30.46
N ASP A 3 -2.42 -1.86 29.98
CA ASP A 3 -2.67 -1.69 28.56
C ASP A 3 -1.38 -1.21 27.88
N LYS A 4 -0.89 -1.99 26.90
CA LYS A 4 0.28 -1.60 26.12
C LYS A 4 -0.06 -0.34 25.32
N LYS A 5 0.84 0.63 25.30
CA LYS A 5 0.73 1.77 24.40
C LYS A 5 0.75 1.28 22.95
N THR A 6 -0.14 1.79 22.12
CA THR A 6 -0.21 1.46 20.68
C THR A 6 0.70 2.37 19.87
N PHE A 7 1.23 1.84 18.77
CA PHE A 7 2.00 2.59 17.78
C PHE A 7 1.67 2.10 16.37
N TYR A 8 1.23 3.02 15.52
CA TYR A 8 0.92 2.74 14.13
C TYR A 8 1.90 3.46 13.20
N ILE A 9 2.45 2.73 12.23
CA ILE A 9 3.38 3.26 11.24
C ILE A 9 3.05 2.69 9.86
N THR A 10 3.18 3.52 8.84
CA THR A 10 3.02 3.11 7.44
C THR A 10 4.20 3.56 6.59
N THR A 11 4.46 2.83 5.52
CA THR A 11 5.19 3.38 4.36
C THR A 11 4.22 4.08 3.41
N PRO A 12 4.70 4.86 2.41
CA PRO A 12 3.93 5.09 1.21
C PRO A 12 3.52 3.76 0.58
N ILE A 13 2.36 3.71 -0.09
CA ILE A 13 2.02 2.58 -0.96
C ILE A 13 2.73 2.77 -2.29
N TYR A 14 3.47 1.75 -2.74
CA TYR A 14 4.33 1.85 -3.90
C TYR A 14 3.57 1.57 -5.19
N TYR A 15 3.92 2.29 -6.25
CA TYR A 15 3.30 2.14 -7.57
C TYR A 15 3.95 0.96 -8.31
N PRO A 16 3.23 -0.16 -8.53
CA PRO A 16 3.80 -1.37 -9.14
C PRO A 16 3.82 -1.27 -10.68
N SER A 17 4.32 -0.16 -11.21
CA SER A 17 4.49 0.04 -12.66
C SER A 17 5.84 -0.46 -13.18
N ALA A 18 6.78 -0.75 -12.27
CA ALA A 18 8.10 -1.32 -12.51
C ALA A 18 8.66 -1.89 -11.21
N ASP A 19 9.83 -2.52 -11.27
CA ASP A 19 10.54 -2.98 -10.08
C ASP A 19 10.92 -1.82 -9.16
N LEU A 20 10.93 -2.08 -7.86
CA LEU A 20 11.34 -1.11 -6.86
C LEU A 20 12.84 -0.83 -6.97
N HIS A 21 13.24 0.36 -6.54
CA HIS A 21 14.64 0.79 -6.47
C HIS A 21 15.03 1.13 -5.02
N ILE A 22 16.30 1.44 -4.81
CA ILE A 22 16.87 1.70 -3.48
C ILE A 22 16.14 2.81 -2.69
N GLY A 23 15.52 3.78 -3.36
CA GLY A 23 14.71 4.80 -2.69
C GLY A 23 13.47 4.23 -1.99
N HIS A 24 12.83 3.21 -2.57
CA HIS A 24 11.70 2.52 -1.95
C HIS A 24 12.17 1.69 -0.74
N THR A 25 13.29 0.98 -0.87
CA THR A 25 13.85 0.19 0.23
C THR A 25 14.31 1.08 1.38
N TYR A 26 14.85 2.26 1.09
CA TYR A 26 15.22 3.24 2.11
C TYR A 26 14.02 3.64 3.00
N CYS A 27 12.90 4.02 2.39
CA CYS A 27 11.68 4.37 3.13
C CYS A 27 11.15 3.19 3.96
N THR A 28 11.15 1.97 3.37
CA THR A 28 10.64 0.78 4.05
C THR A 28 11.52 0.38 5.23
N VAL A 29 12.85 0.40 5.07
CA VAL A 29 13.79 0.09 6.15
C VAL A 29 13.70 1.09 7.29
N MET A 30 13.51 2.38 7.02
CA MET A 30 13.28 3.39 8.07
C MET A 30 12.03 3.09 8.89
N ALA A 31 10.93 2.74 8.23
CA ALA A 31 9.69 2.39 8.91
C ALA A 31 9.84 1.09 9.72
N ASP A 32 10.51 0.08 9.15
CA ASP A 32 10.79 -1.19 9.82
C ASP A 32 11.67 -1.01 11.07
N ALA A 33 12.73 -0.23 10.97
CA ALA A 33 13.60 0.08 12.10
C ALA A 33 12.83 0.73 13.25
N MET A 34 11.94 1.68 12.95
CA MET A 34 11.08 2.31 13.94
C MET A 34 10.06 1.31 14.53
N ALA A 35 9.44 0.48 13.70
CA ALA A 35 8.51 -0.55 14.18
C ALA A 35 9.20 -1.53 15.13
N ARG A 36 10.38 -2.02 14.78
CA ARG A 36 11.20 -2.89 15.63
C ARG A 36 11.59 -2.23 16.93
N PHE A 37 12.06 -0.98 16.88
CA PHE A 37 12.39 -0.21 18.08
C PHE A 37 11.18 -0.08 19.02
N LYS A 38 10.02 0.25 18.49
CA LYS A 38 8.80 0.37 19.29
C LYS A 38 8.36 -0.96 19.90
N ARG A 39 8.45 -2.06 19.15
CA ARG A 39 8.19 -3.41 19.71
C ARG A 39 9.16 -3.76 20.83
N ALA A 40 10.46 -3.48 20.65
CA ALA A 40 11.48 -3.70 21.67
C ALA A 40 11.27 -2.87 22.94
N THR A 41 10.64 -1.70 22.82
CA THR A 41 10.29 -0.83 23.95
C THR A 41 8.89 -1.08 24.54
N GLY A 42 8.25 -2.20 24.15
CA GLY A 42 7.02 -2.69 24.77
C GLY A 42 5.71 -2.14 24.22
N TYR A 43 5.75 -1.45 23.06
CA TYR A 43 4.53 -1.01 22.38
C TYR A 43 3.83 -2.16 21.64
N ASP A 44 2.51 -2.06 21.54
CA ASP A 44 1.72 -2.82 20.56
C ASP A 44 1.79 -2.09 19.21
N VAL A 45 2.50 -2.70 18.26
CA VAL A 45 2.85 -2.04 16.97
C VAL A 45 2.04 -2.63 15.84
N ARG A 46 1.48 -1.75 15.00
CA ARG A 46 0.93 -2.10 13.70
C ARG A 46 1.72 -1.40 12.60
N PHE A 47 2.39 -2.18 11.77
CA PHE A 47 3.17 -1.69 10.64
C PHE A 47 2.50 -2.11 9.31
N LEU A 48 2.06 -1.12 8.52
CA LEU A 48 1.40 -1.32 7.24
C LEU A 48 2.28 -0.85 6.09
N THR A 49 2.42 -1.67 5.06
CA THR A 49 2.95 -1.30 3.74
C THR A 49 2.01 -1.77 2.64
N GLY A 50 2.31 -1.54 1.39
CA GLY A 50 1.46 -2.01 0.30
C GLY A 50 1.75 -1.38 -1.05
N THR A 51 0.79 -1.53 -1.97
CA THR A 51 0.90 -1.08 -3.37
C THR A 51 -0.34 -0.30 -3.82
N ASP A 52 -0.11 0.73 -4.63
CA ASP A 52 -1.13 1.49 -5.35
C ASP A 52 -1.25 0.95 -6.78
N GLU A 53 -2.31 0.19 -7.06
CA GLU A 53 -2.40 -0.68 -8.23
C GLU A 53 -3.32 -0.16 -9.35
N HIS A 54 -3.83 1.06 -9.23
CA HIS A 54 -4.67 1.67 -10.24
C HIS A 54 -3.93 2.73 -11.05
N GLY A 55 -4.34 2.91 -12.29
CA GLY A 55 -3.87 4.01 -13.14
C GLY A 55 -3.52 3.60 -14.57
N GLN A 56 -3.55 4.60 -15.45
CA GLN A 56 -3.33 4.43 -16.89
C GLN A 56 -1.94 3.85 -17.20
N LYS A 57 -0.91 4.21 -16.42
CA LYS A 57 0.45 3.70 -16.64
C LYS A 57 0.52 2.18 -16.51
N ILE A 58 -0.17 1.60 -15.52
CA ILE A 58 -0.25 0.15 -15.33
C ILE A 58 -0.96 -0.51 -16.51
N GLN A 59 -2.10 0.06 -16.95
CA GLN A 59 -2.83 -0.44 -18.11
C GLN A 59 -1.96 -0.46 -19.38
N THR A 60 -1.22 0.64 -19.62
CA THR A 60 -0.33 0.77 -20.78
C THR A 60 0.80 -0.27 -20.74
N VAL A 61 1.42 -0.47 -19.59
CA VAL A 61 2.52 -1.44 -19.44
C VAL A 61 2.01 -2.88 -19.55
N ALA A 62 0.87 -3.19 -18.94
CA ALA A 62 0.23 -4.50 -19.06
C ALA A 62 -0.10 -4.85 -20.51
N ALA A 63 -0.70 -3.90 -21.25
CA ALA A 63 -1.00 -4.09 -22.66
C ALA A 63 0.26 -4.35 -23.52
N LYS A 64 1.36 -3.62 -23.26
CA LYS A 64 2.66 -3.86 -23.94
C LYS A 64 3.22 -5.25 -23.66
N ASN A 65 2.93 -5.82 -22.49
CA ASN A 65 3.36 -7.18 -22.10
C ASN A 65 2.34 -8.26 -22.50
N GLY A 66 1.22 -7.91 -23.13
CA GLY A 66 0.21 -8.87 -23.56
C GLY A 66 -0.55 -9.55 -22.41
N VAL A 67 -0.63 -8.91 -21.25
CA VAL A 67 -1.32 -9.42 -20.05
C VAL A 67 -2.40 -8.45 -19.58
N THR A 68 -3.30 -8.92 -18.72
CA THR A 68 -4.26 -8.02 -18.05
C THR A 68 -3.57 -7.14 -17.02
N PRO A 69 -4.13 -5.95 -16.69
CA PRO A 69 -3.60 -5.12 -15.63
C PRO A 69 -3.47 -5.86 -14.29
N GLN A 70 -4.45 -6.72 -13.95
CA GLN A 70 -4.40 -7.51 -12.71
C GLN A 70 -3.25 -8.51 -12.71
N GLN A 71 -3.07 -9.25 -13.80
CA GLN A 71 -1.93 -10.20 -13.93
C GLN A 71 -0.58 -9.49 -13.82
N TYR A 72 -0.47 -8.31 -14.43
CA TYR A 72 0.74 -7.52 -14.36
C TYR A 72 1.06 -7.07 -12.92
N VAL A 73 0.09 -6.49 -12.21
CA VAL A 73 0.33 -6.05 -10.83
C VAL A 73 0.55 -7.22 -9.88
N ASP A 74 -0.11 -8.37 -10.08
CA ASP A 74 0.11 -9.58 -9.28
C ASP A 74 1.56 -10.06 -9.38
N ASP A 75 2.14 -10.05 -10.59
CA ASP A 75 3.53 -10.42 -10.82
C ASP A 75 4.51 -9.42 -10.15
N VAL A 76 4.28 -8.12 -10.33
CA VAL A 76 5.14 -7.09 -9.70
C VAL A 76 5.04 -7.14 -8.17
N VAL A 77 3.84 -7.29 -7.62
CA VAL A 77 3.63 -7.41 -6.17
C VAL A 77 4.36 -8.64 -5.62
N GLY A 78 4.28 -9.78 -6.30
CA GLY A 78 5.02 -10.97 -5.89
C GLY A 78 6.54 -10.73 -5.80
N ARG A 79 7.11 -9.92 -6.71
CA ARG A 79 8.52 -9.52 -6.62
C ARG A 79 8.80 -8.56 -5.47
N ILE A 80 7.87 -7.65 -5.18
CA ILE A 80 7.97 -6.71 -4.05
C ILE A 80 7.94 -7.48 -2.71
N GLU A 81 7.00 -8.39 -2.54
CA GLU A 81 6.90 -9.22 -1.33
C GLU A 81 8.16 -10.06 -1.13
N LYS A 82 8.67 -10.68 -2.20
CA LYS A 82 9.94 -11.41 -2.14
C LYS A 82 11.14 -10.52 -1.76
N LEU A 83 11.16 -9.26 -2.21
CA LEU A 83 12.18 -8.29 -1.79
C LEU A 83 12.07 -7.98 -0.31
N TRP A 84 10.85 -7.76 0.20
CA TRP A 84 10.63 -7.51 1.64
C TRP A 84 10.98 -8.71 2.49
N ASP A 85 10.69 -9.93 2.03
CA ASP A 85 11.12 -11.17 2.71
C ASP A 85 12.65 -11.27 2.76
N THR A 86 13.33 -10.97 1.65
CA THR A 86 14.80 -11.00 1.57
C THR A 86 15.43 -9.96 2.51
N MET A 87 14.79 -8.83 2.72
CA MET A 87 15.22 -7.76 3.62
C MET A 87 14.70 -7.93 5.05
N GLU A 88 13.96 -9.02 5.33
CA GLU A 88 13.37 -9.31 6.64
C GLU A 88 12.49 -8.17 7.18
N ILE A 89 11.75 -7.48 6.29
CA ILE A 89 10.85 -6.39 6.67
C ILE A 89 9.69 -6.93 7.51
N SER A 90 9.50 -6.38 8.71
CA SER A 90 8.59 -6.91 9.73
C SER A 90 7.19 -6.27 9.69
N TYR A 91 6.63 -6.01 8.49
CA TYR A 91 5.28 -5.50 8.37
C TYR A 91 4.23 -6.50 8.91
N ASP A 92 3.17 -5.98 9.49
CA ASP A 92 2.04 -6.78 10.00
C ASP A 92 0.97 -6.99 8.94
N ASP A 93 0.90 -6.09 7.96
CA ASP A 93 -0.09 -6.15 6.89
C ASP A 93 0.44 -5.51 5.61
N PHE A 94 0.07 -6.13 4.47
CA PHE A 94 0.35 -5.62 3.14
C PHE A 94 -0.98 -5.30 2.45
N ILE A 95 -1.25 -4.02 2.20
CA ILE A 95 -2.48 -3.59 1.54
C ILE A 95 -2.26 -3.42 0.04
N ARG A 96 -3.17 -3.97 -0.75
CA ARG A 96 -3.25 -3.76 -2.19
C ARG A 96 -4.53 -2.98 -2.50
N THR A 97 -4.45 -1.93 -3.28
CA THR A 97 -5.63 -1.11 -3.59
C THR A 97 -6.68 -1.83 -4.45
N THR A 98 -6.30 -2.96 -5.08
CA THR A 98 -7.21 -3.88 -5.79
C THR A 98 -7.92 -4.87 -4.89
N GLN A 99 -7.52 -5.03 -3.62
CA GLN A 99 -8.19 -5.97 -2.71
C GLN A 99 -9.62 -5.51 -2.36
N ASP A 100 -10.54 -6.45 -2.30
CA ASP A 100 -11.94 -6.21 -1.92
C ASP A 100 -12.09 -5.46 -0.60
N ARG A 101 -11.26 -5.77 0.39
CA ARG A 101 -11.28 -5.11 1.70
C ARG A 101 -10.97 -3.61 1.60
N HIS A 102 -10.07 -3.22 0.67
CA HIS A 102 -9.75 -1.82 0.39
C HIS A 102 -10.89 -1.17 -0.40
N VAL A 103 -11.29 -1.78 -1.50
CA VAL A 103 -12.34 -1.26 -2.40
C VAL A 103 -13.63 -0.97 -1.63
N LYS A 104 -14.09 -1.91 -0.80
CA LYS A 104 -15.30 -1.74 0.02
C LYS A 104 -15.19 -0.54 0.98
N ARG A 105 -14.02 -0.34 1.60
CA ARG A 105 -13.80 0.79 2.51
C ARG A 105 -13.78 2.13 1.79
N VAL A 106 -13.10 2.19 0.65
CA VAL A 106 -13.07 3.41 -0.18
C VAL A 106 -14.47 3.77 -0.65
N GLN A 107 -15.24 2.80 -1.15
CA GLN A 107 -16.62 3.01 -1.58
C GLN A 107 -17.53 3.52 -0.44
N ASP A 108 -17.39 2.97 0.76
CA ASP A 108 -18.17 3.40 1.93
C ASP A 108 -17.84 4.84 2.33
N ILE A 109 -16.54 5.18 2.41
CA ILE A 109 -16.09 6.53 2.74
C ILE A 109 -16.53 7.52 1.66
N PHE A 110 -16.33 7.17 0.39
CA PHE A 110 -16.74 8.01 -0.73
C PHE A 110 -18.24 8.32 -0.71
N ARG A 111 -19.07 7.29 -0.47
CA ARG A 111 -20.54 7.46 -0.37
C ARG A 111 -20.92 8.42 0.75
N ARG A 112 -20.34 8.27 1.94
CA ARG A 112 -20.60 9.16 3.09
C ARG A 112 -20.21 10.61 2.78
N MET A 113 -19.07 10.83 2.13
CA MET A 113 -18.64 12.16 1.73
C MET A 113 -19.54 12.77 0.65
N TYR A 114 -20.00 11.94 -0.30
CA TYR A 114 -20.94 12.36 -1.33
C TYR A 114 -22.32 12.72 -0.73
N GLU A 115 -22.86 11.90 0.16
CA GLU A 115 -24.13 12.16 0.86
C GLU A 115 -24.06 13.40 1.75
N LYS A 116 -22.89 13.69 2.32
CA LYS A 116 -22.63 14.89 3.12
C LYS A 116 -22.49 16.16 2.26
N GLY A 117 -22.25 16.02 0.96
CA GLY A 117 -22.04 17.14 0.03
C GLY A 117 -20.59 17.63 -0.09
N ASP A 118 -19.63 16.91 0.51
CA ASP A 118 -18.19 17.23 0.39
C ASP A 118 -17.64 16.87 -1.00
N ILE A 119 -18.32 15.97 -1.71
CA ILE A 119 -17.98 15.54 -3.09
C ILE A 119 -19.13 15.90 -4.03
N TYR A 120 -18.81 16.50 -5.15
CA TYR A 120 -19.78 16.88 -6.18
C TYR A 120 -19.23 16.55 -7.58
N LYS A 121 -20.14 16.42 -8.56
CA LYS A 121 -19.77 16.24 -9.97
C LYS A 121 -19.37 17.57 -10.59
N SER A 122 -18.25 17.57 -11.31
CA SER A 122 -17.78 18.73 -12.08
C SER A 122 -17.13 18.26 -13.38
N GLU A 123 -16.99 19.16 -14.34
CA GLU A 123 -16.21 18.94 -15.54
C GLU A 123 -14.76 19.35 -15.29
N TYR A 124 -13.84 18.59 -15.84
CA TYR A 124 -12.40 18.84 -15.77
C TYR A 124 -11.80 18.67 -17.18
N GLU A 125 -11.10 19.69 -17.62
CA GLU A 125 -10.24 19.64 -18.80
C GLU A 125 -8.80 19.49 -18.35
N GLY A 126 -8.18 18.35 -18.70
CA GLY A 126 -6.78 18.03 -18.39
C GLY A 126 -5.91 18.00 -19.64
#